data_f1d3ae84f25ecdbfeec81d13de7200d0
#
_entry.id   f1d3ae84f25ecdbfeec81d13de7200d0
#
_cell.length_a   1.000
_cell.length_b   1.000
_cell.length_c   1.000
_cell.angle_alpha   90.00
_cell.angle_beta   90.00
_cell.angle_gamma   90.00
#
_symmetry.space_group_name_H-M   'P 1'
#
loop_
_entity.id
_entity.type
_entity.pdbx_description
1 polymer ?
#
loop_
_entity_poly.entity_id
_entity_poly.type
_entity_poly.pdbx_seq_one_letter_code
_entity_poly.pdbx_strand_id
1 'polypeptide(L)'
;MTEHAFDFDQVIIGSGFGGSCSALRLSEKGHKVLVLEKGKRWRDEDFPKTNWNLKRFVWAPFMGFRGLYQVSLTKKFIALHGAGVGGGSLIYGNVHLIPDDSVFESSAWQHSNKNWKQDLLPFYGLAQRMIGVAKNTYENAADHILKEVAQELGKGSSYDTVNTGILFPQKDTTTGQEKLGEDRNDPYFNGDGPARKSCDYCGACLIGCPNNAKNTLVKNYLYFAERNGVQVRPESKVTRITPLGKGNGEDGYEITVKDLSNFFLPRSYTIKTRGLVLSA
;
A
#
# COMPACT_ATOMS: atom_id res chain seq x y z
N MET A 1 -14.10 6.48 38.24
CA MET A 1 -13.68 6.36 36.84
C MET A 1 -14.12 4.99 36.40
N THR A 2 -15.11 4.90 35.52
CA THR A 2 -15.52 3.62 34.92
C THR A 2 -14.39 3.18 34.00
N GLU A 3 -13.68 2.13 34.39
CA GLU A 3 -12.66 1.49 33.58
C GLU A 3 -13.35 0.92 32.32
N HIS A 4 -13.29 1.66 31.22
CA HIS A 4 -13.80 1.15 29.95
C HIS A 4 -12.84 0.04 29.49
N ALA A 5 -13.31 -1.19 29.52
CA ALA A 5 -12.56 -2.29 28.91
C ALA A 5 -12.44 -2.02 27.41
N PHE A 6 -11.21 -1.83 26.93
CA PHE A 6 -10.92 -1.65 25.50
C PHE A 6 -10.70 -3.00 24.82
N ASP A 7 -11.25 -3.14 23.62
CA ASP A 7 -11.03 -4.32 22.78
C ASP A 7 -9.60 -4.35 22.21
N PHE A 8 -9.07 -3.14 21.91
CA PHE A 8 -7.74 -2.91 21.34
C PHE A 8 -7.09 -1.67 21.96
N ASP A 9 -5.75 -1.68 22.03
CA ASP A 9 -4.99 -0.48 22.40
C ASP A 9 -5.06 0.56 21.29
N GLN A 10 -4.93 0.10 20.03
CA GLN A 10 -4.93 0.96 18.85
C GLN A 10 -5.80 0.35 17.73
N VAL A 11 -6.65 1.18 17.14
CA VAL A 11 -7.36 0.84 15.91
C VAL A 11 -6.86 1.74 14.78
N ILE A 12 -6.53 1.13 13.64
CA ILE A 12 -6.08 1.83 12.44
C ILE A 12 -7.15 1.69 11.37
N ILE A 13 -7.59 2.82 10.83
CA ILE A 13 -8.58 2.85 9.75
C ILE A 13 -7.86 3.04 8.43
N GLY A 14 -7.91 2.00 7.60
CA GLY A 14 -7.19 1.91 6.32
C GLY A 14 -5.87 1.16 6.44
N SER A 15 -5.62 0.26 5.48
CA SER A 15 -4.46 -0.61 5.40
C SER A 15 -3.45 -0.20 4.32
N GLY A 16 -3.55 1.05 3.84
CA GLY A 16 -2.62 1.63 2.86
C GLY A 16 -1.23 1.90 3.44
N PHE A 17 -0.42 2.72 2.76
CA PHE A 17 0.97 2.99 3.14
C PHE A 17 1.10 3.49 4.58
N GLY A 18 0.33 4.49 4.98
CA GLY A 18 0.39 5.02 6.35
C GLY A 18 -0.09 4.02 7.39
N GLY A 19 -1.24 3.36 7.13
CA GLY A 19 -1.83 2.40 8.08
C GLY A 19 -0.98 1.16 8.29
N SER A 20 -0.38 0.62 7.24
CA SER A 20 0.48 -0.56 7.33
C SER A 20 1.79 -0.27 8.08
N CYS A 21 2.38 0.91 7.83
CA CYS A 21 3.56 1.36 8.57
C CYS A 21 3.23 1.56 10.05
N SER A 22 2.12 2.25 10.36
CA SER A 22 1.65 2.45 11.74
C SER A 22 1.36 1.11 12.44
N ALA A 23 0.74 0.16 11.74
CA ALA A 23 0.43 -1.15 12.28
C ALA A 23 1.70 -1.90 12.74
N LEU A 24 2.72 -1.94 11.88
CA LEU A 24 3.99 -2.56 12.23
C LEU A 24 4.65 -1.84 13.40
N ARG A 25 4.80 -0.51 13.34
CA ARG A 25 5.50 0.24 14.39
C ARG A 25 4.81 0.19 15.76
N LEU A 26 3.46 0.15 15.78
CA LEU A 26 2.71 0.00 17.02
C LEU A 26 2.83 -1.43 17.59
N SER A 27 2.78 -2.45 16.73
CA SER A 27 2.95 -3.84 17.17
C SER A 27 4.35 -4.12 17.73
N GLU A 28 5.40 -3.53 17.15
CA GLU A 28 6.77 -3.61 17.68
C GLU A 28 6.91 -2.99 19.08
N LYS A 29 6.01 -2.07 19.44
CA LYS A 29 5.93 -1.47 20.79
C LYS A 29 5.03 -2.26 21.74
N GLY A 30 4.52 -3.42 21.34
CA GLY A 30 3.70 -4.31 22.17
C GLY A 30 2.23 -3.92 22.25
N HIS A 31 1.73 -2.96 21.44
CA HIS A 31 0.32 -2.63 21.41
C HIS A 31 -0.53 -3.72 20.75
N LYS A 32 -1.71 -3.96 21.31
CA LYS A 32 -2.76 -4.78 20.68
C LYS A 32 -3.45 -3.96 19.58
N VAL A 33 -3.13 -4.25 18.32
CA VAL A 33 -3.53 -3.43 17.17
C VAL A 33 -4.56 -4.14 16.31
N LEU A 34 -5.56 -3.38 15.85
CA LEU A 34 -6.51 -3.80 14.81
C LEU A 34 -6.46 -2.83 13.63
N VAL A 35 -6.36 -3.37 12.42
CA VAL A 35 -6.49 -2.63 11.16
C VAL A 35 -7.85 -2.95 10.53
N LEU A 36 -8.64 -1.91 10.22
CA LEU A 36 -9.93 -2.01 9.54
C LEU A 36 -9.79 -1.55 8.10
N GLU A 37 -10.09 -2.44 7.14
CA GLU A 37 -10.00 -2.16 5.71
C GLU A 37 -11.36 -2.38 5.05
N LYS A 38 -11.84 -1.38 4.30
CA LYS A 38 -13.14 -1.46 3.61
C LYS A 38 -13.16 -2.43 2.43
N GLY A 39 -12.02 -2.61 1.78
CA GLY A 39 -11.85 -3.53 0.66
C GLY A 39 -11.52 -4.94 1.12
N LYS A 40 -11.56 -5.88 0.19
CA LYS A 40 -11.24 -7.28 0.49
C LYS A 40 -9.73 -7.52 0.54
N ARG A 41 -9.33 -8.69 1.08
CA ARG A 41 -7.97 -9.19 0.93
C ARG A 41 -7.86 -9.90 -0.42
N TRP A 42 -6.92 -9.45 -1.24
CA TRP A 42 -6.62 -10.01 -2.56
C TRP A 42 -5.51 -11.05 -2.44
N ARG A 43 -5.75 -12.24 -3.00
CA ARG A 43 -4.68 -13.19 -3.28
C ARG A 43 -4.18 -12.95 -4.70
N ASP A 44 -2.96 -13.38 -5.01
CA ASP A 44 -2.34 -13.09 -6.31
C ASP A 44 -3.20 -13.59 -7.50
N GLU A 45 -3.84 -14.76 -7.37
CA GLU A 45 -4.76 -15.34 -8.37
C GLU A 45 -6.11 -14.64 -8.48
N ASP A 46 -6.49 -13.82 -7.50
CA ASP A 46 -7.79 -13.12 -7.49
C ASP A 46 -7.76 -11.81 -8.29
N PHE A 47 -6.59 -11.30 -8.63
CA PHE A 47 -6.48 -10.05 -9.37
C PHE A 47 -7.15 -10.15 -10.75
N PRO A 48 -7.78 -9.04 -11.24
CA PRO A 48 -8.38 -9.04 -12.56
C PRO A 48 -7.30 -9.15 -13.64
N LYS A 49 -7.55 -9.99 -14.65
CA LYS A 49 -6.66 -10.09 -15.82
C LYS A 49 -6.86 -8.94 -16.81
N THR A 50 -7.94 -8.20 -16.67
CA THR A 50 -8.33 -7.09 -17.55
C THR A 50 -9.26 -6.14 -16.81
N ASN A 51 -9.26 -4.85 -17.20
CA ASN A 51 -10.17 -3.84 -16.69
C ASN A 51 -11.64 -4.03 -17.13
N TRP A 52 -11.91 -4.91 -18.10
CA TRP A 52 -13.28 -5.26 -18.51
C TRP A 52 -14.02 -6.13 -17.50
N ASN A 53 -13.33 -6.75 -16.55
CA ASN A 53 -13.98 -7.46 -15.46
C ASN A 53 -14.42 -6.48 -14.36
N LEU A 54 -15.52 -5.77 -14.59
CA LEU A 54 -16.01 -4.71 -13.72
C LEU A 54 -16.22 -5.15 -12.26
N LYS A 55 -16.66 -6.39 -12.04
CA LYS A 55 -16.87 -6.93 -10.67
C LYS A 55 -15.57 -7.01 -9.86
N ARG A 56 -14.44 -7.31 -10.52
CA ARG A 56 -13.11 -7.36 -9.89
C ARG A 56 -12.35 -6.04 -10.02
N PHE A 57 -12.74 -5.17 -10.95
CA PHE A 57 -12.07 -3.90 -11.18
C PHE A 57 -12.67 -2.76 -10.36
N VAL A 58 -13.99 -2.59 -10.35
CA VAL A 58 -14.66 -1.47 -9.68
C VAL A 58 -15.10 -1.82 -8.26
N TRP A 59 -14.81 -0.97 -7.30
CA TRP A 59 -15.32 -1.03 -5.94
C TRP A 59 -16.56 -0.14 -5.79
N ALA A 60 -17.73 -0.74 -5.88
CA ALA A 60 -19.04 -0.12 -5.72
C ALA A 60 -19.96 -1.12 -4.98
N PRO A 61 -19.79 -1.28 -3.66
CA PRO A 61 -20.47 -2.33 -2.90
C PRO A 61 -21.98 -2.23 -2.93
N PHE A 62 -22.56 -1.03 -3.16
CA PHE A 62 -23.98 -0.84 -3.34
C PHE A 62 -24.53 -1.49 -4.64
N MET A 63 -23.66 -1.75 -5.62
CA MET A 63 -23.95 -2.49 -6.85
C MET A 63 -23.48 -3.96 -6.79
N GLY A 64 -23.00 -4.42 -5.65
CA GLY A 64 -22.38 -5.74 -5.49
C GLY A 64 -20.96 -5.85 -6.06
N PHE A 65 -20.34 -4.76 -6.49
CA PHE A 65 -18.98 -4.75 -7.04
C PHE A 65 -17.94 -4.51 -5.92
N ARG A 66 -17.01 -5.43 -5.78
CA ARG A 66 -15.95 -5.41 -4.75
C ARG A 66 -14.58 -5.50 -5.39
N GLY A 67 -14.35 -4.65 -6.39
CA GLY A 67 -13.13 -4.60 -7.16
C GLY A 67 -12.01 -3.81 -6.49
N LEU A 68 -10.92 -3.63 -7.22
CA LEU A 68 -9.70 -2.97 -6.78
C LEU A 68 -9.80 -1.45 -6.69
N TYR A 69 -10.60 -0.84 -7.57
CA TYR A 69 -10.63 0.60 -7.77
C TYR A 69 -11.91 1.22 -7.25
N GLN A 70 -11.80 2.08 -6.27
CA GLN A 70 -12.84 3.05 -5.95
C GLN A 70 -12.61 4.32 -6.75
N VAL A 71 -13.63 4.81 -7.42
CA VAL A 71 -13.64 6.09 -8.13
C VAL A 71 -14.36 7.11 -7.27
N SER A 72 -13.70 8.22 -6.95
CA SER A 72 -14.29 9.36 -6.26
C SER A 72 -14.33 10.54 -7.21
N LEU A 73 -15.55 11.02 -7.50
CA LEU A 73 -15.78 12.16 -8.37
C LEU A 73 -15.95 13.42 -7.53
N THR A 74 -15.20 14.45 -7.85
CA THR A 74 -15.35 15.79 -7.28
C THR A 74 -15.65 16.78 -8.41
N LYS A 75 -16.00 18.02 -8.05
CA LYS A 75 -16.23 19.07 -9.06
C LYS A 75 -14.98 19.43 -9.88
N LYS A 76 -13.78 19.13 -9.36
CA LYS A 76 -12.51 19.59 -9.97
C LYS A 76 -11.62 18.45 -10.45
N PHE A 77 -11.76 17.24 -9.91
CA PHE A 77 -10.90 16.11 -10.25
C PHE A 77 -11.58 14.76 -10.02
N ILE A 78 -11.06 13.75 -10.68
CA ILE A 78 -11.38 12.34 -10.46
C ILE A 78 -10.25 11.71 -9.68
N ALA A 79 -10.54 11.10 -8.53
CA ALA A 79 -9.56 10.37 -7.74
C ALA A 79 -9.81 8.87 -7.82
N LEU A 80 -8.74 8.11 -8.10
CA LEU A 80 -8.74 6.66 -8.10
C LEU A 80 -8.07 6.17 -6.82
N HIS A 81 -8.77 5.36 -6.05
CA HIS A 81 -8.28 4.81 -4.79
C HIS A 81 -8.17 3.29 -4.89
N GLY A 82 -7.15 2.71 -4.26
CA GLY A 82 -7.07 1.27 -4.06
C GLY A 82 -8.05 0.82 -2.97
N ALA A 83 -8.89 -0.17 -3.28
CA ALA A 83 -9.80 -0.80 -2.32
C ALA A 83 -9.38 -2.24 -2.07
N GLY A 84 -8.76 -2.49 -0.93
CA GLY A 84 -8.27 -3.80 -0.52
C GLY A 84 -7.16 -3.70 0.51
N VAL A 85 -6.87 -4.80 1.18
CA VAL A 85 -5.78 -4.88 2.15
C VAL A 85 -4.46 -4.58 1.45
N GLY A 86 -3.79 -3.50 1.87
CA GLY A 86 -2.62 -2.93 1.21
C GLY A 86 -2.90 -1.63 0.43
N GLY A 87 -4.17 -1.23 0.31
CA GLY A 87 -4.60 0.05 -0.25
C GLY A 87 -4.00 0.36 -1.62
N GLY A 88 -3.45 1.57 -1.77
CA GLY A 88 -2.84 2.06 -3.02
C GLY A 88 -1.68 1.20 -3.54
N SER A 89 -1.01 0.43 -2.67
CA SER A 89 0.07 -0.46 -3.11
C SER A 89 -0.38 -1.56 -4.07
N LEU A 90 -1.68 -1.87 -4.09
CA LEU A 90 -2.25 -2.86 -5.00
C LEU A 90 -2.32 -2.34 -6.44
N ILE A 91 -2.52 -1.02 -6.63
CA ILE A 91 -2.90 -0.42 -7.90
C ILE A 91 -1.88 0.58 -8.47
N TYR A 92 -0.81 0.93 -7.75
CA TYR A 92 0.20 1.89 -8.25
C TYR A 92 1.19 1.24 -9.23
N GLY A 93 1.89 2.08 -9.99
CA GLY A 93 2.90 1.65 -10.98
C GLY A 93 4.25 1.23 -10.38
N ASN A 94 4.34 1.05 -9.08
CA ASN A 94 5.53 0.65 -8.31
C ASN A 94 6.70 1.64 -8.32
N VAL A 95 6.53 2.83 -8.85
CA VAL A 95 7.59 3.85 -8.90
C VAL A 95 7.81 4.44 -7.51
N HIS A 96 9.08 4.52 -7.11
CA HIS A 96 9.54 5.03 -5.81
C HIS A 96 10.59 6.10 -6.00
N LEU A 97 10.15 7.30 -6.33
CA LEU A 97 11.01 8.48 -6.42
C LEU A 97 11.13 9.17 -5.06
N ILE A 98 12.33 9.65 -4.76
CA ILE A 98 12.53 10.66 -3.72
C ILE A 98 12.26 12.01 -4.39
N PRO A 99 11.42 12.88 -3.83
CA PRO A 99 11.15 14.18 -4.41
C PRO A 99 12.41 15.03 -4.55
N ASP A 100 12.46 15.83 -5.61
CA ASP A 100 13.52 16.81 -5.82
C ASP A 100 13.46 17.95 -4.80
N ASP A 101 14.53 18.71 -4.68
CA ASP A 101 14.66 19.83 -3.74
C ASP A 101 13.56 20.87 -3.91
N SER A 102 13.16 21.14 -5.15
CA SER A 102 12.10 22.08 -5.50
C SER A 102 10.76 21.77 -4.83
N VAL A 103 10.47 20.48 -4.55
CA VAL A 103 9.25 20.09 -3.83
C VAL A 103 9.32 20.56 -2.38
N PHE A 104 10.45 20.33 -1.69
CA PHE A 104 10.64 20.73 -0.30
C PHE A 104 10.81 22.24 -0.11
N GLU A 105 11.25 22.94 -1.15
CA GLU A 105 11.39 24.40 -1.19
C GLU A 105 10.06 25.10 -1.50
N SER A 106 9.03 24.36 -1.90
CA SER A 106 7.72 24.93 -2.19
C SER A 106 7.05 25.50 -0.93
N SER A 107 6.21 26.53 -1.10
CA SER A 107 5.48 27.18 0.00
C SER A 107 4.66 26.22 0.86
N ALA A 108 4.23 25.10 0.32
CA ALA A 108 3.49 24.06 1.04
C ALA A 108 4.31 23.42 2.18
N TRP A 109 5.64 23.42 2.10
CA TRP A 109 6.53 22.81 3.09
C TRP A 109 7.22 23.86 4.00
N GLN A 110 7.12 25.15 3.66
CA GLN A 110 7.83 26.22 4.38
C GLN A 110 7.11 26.75 5.62
N HIS A 111 5.97 26.15 6.01
CA HIS A 111 5.20 26.60 7.19
C HIS A 111 5.87 26.31 8.54
N SER A 112 7.01 25.65 8.55
CA SER A 112 7.81 25.40 9.76
C SER A 112 9.29 25.65 9.47
N ASN A 113 10.05 26.12 10.47
CA ASN A 113 11.50 26.29 10.38
C ASN A 113 12.28 24.96 10.34
N LYS A 114 11.70 23.90 9.72
CA LYS A 114 12.29 22.57 9.63
C LYS A 114 12.88 22.32 8.25
N ASN A 115 14.02 21.65 8.20
CA ASN A 115 14.55 21.10 6.96
C ASN A 115 13.89 19.74 6.69
N TRP A 116 12.70 19.77 6.11
CA TRP A 116 11.90 18.58 5.84
C TRP A 116 12.63 17.53 5.00
N LYS A 117 13.44 17.95 4.03
CA LYS A 117 14.22 17.01 3.24
C LYS A 117 15.19 16.21 4.11
N GLN A 118 15.97 16.92 4.93
CA GLN A 118 16.95 16.28 5.82
C GLN A 118 16.26 15.35 6.84
N ASP A 119 15.14 15.80 7.41
CA ASP A 119 14.38 15.03 8.39
C ASP A 119 13.76 13.76 7.79
N LEU A 120 13.30 13.80 6.52
CA LEU A 120 12.61 12.68 5.87
C LEU A 120 13.56 11.72 5.16
N LEU A 121 14.76 12.14 4.79
CA LEU A 121 15.69 11.32 3.99
C LEU A 121 16.00 9.94 4.63
N PRO A 122 16.23 9.80 5.95
CA PRO A 122 16.43 8.51 6.59
C PRO A 122 15.21 7.58 6.45
N PHE A 123 13.99 8.16 6.49
CA PHE A 123 12.75 7.41 6.36
C PHE A 123 12.48 6.97 4.92
N TYR A 124 12.88 7.76 3.91
CA TYR A 124 12.86 7.31 2.52
C TYR A 124 13.75 6.07 2.34
N GLY A 125 14.97 6.09 2.87
CA GLY A 125 15.86 4.93 2.82
C GLY A 125 15.30 3.71 3.54
N LEU A 126 14.65 3.89 4.69
CA LEU A 126 13.97 2.81 5.40
C LEU A 126 12.81 2.24 4.58
N ALA A 127 11.96 3.11 4.02
CA ALA A 127 10.82 2.69 3.20
C ALA A 127 11.27 1.94 1.95
N GLN A 128 12.30 2.41 1.26
CA GLN A 128 12.86 1.74 0.09
C GLN A 128 13.37 0.33 0.43
N ARG A 129 14.07 0.16 1.56
CA ARG A 129 14.51 -1.17 2.03
C ARG A 129 13.33 -2.08 2.35
N MET A 130 12.35 -1.57 3.11
CA MET A 130 11.16 -2.36 3.49
C MET A 130 10.30 -2.76 2.29
N ILE A 131 10.22 -1.93 1.28
CA ILE A 131 9.49 -2.23 0.05
C ILE A 131 10.34 -3.04 -0.94
N GLY A 132 11.64 -3.20 -0.71
CA GLY A 132 12.53 -3.91 -1.63
C GLY A 132 12.65 -3.17 -2.96
N VAL A 133 12.91 -1.87 -2.90
CA VAL A 133 13.02 -1.01 -4.08
C VAL A 133 14.32 -1.30 -4.82
N ALA A 134 14.23 -1.50 -6.13
CA ALA A 134 15.36 -1.71 -7.03
C ALA A 134 15.22 -0.85 -8.28
N LYS A 135 16.34 -0.52 -8.91
CA LYS A 135 16.36 0.17 -10.20
C LYS A 135 15.74 -0.74 -11.27
N ASN A 136 14.87 -0.18 -12.10
CA ASN A 136 14.31 -0.93 -13.24
C ASN A 136 15.42 -1.30 -14.22
N THR A 137 15.55 -2.59 -14.50
CA THR A 137 16.56 -3.13 -15.42
C THR A 137 16.01 -3.48 -16.79
N TYR A 138 14.68 -3.37 -16.98
CA TYR A 138 14.00 -3.69 -18.21
C TYR A 138 13.65 -2.41 -18.96
N GLU A 139 14.10 -2.29 -20.19
CA GLU A 139 13.72 -1.25 -21.13
C GLU A 139 13.01 -1.88 -22.33
N ASN A 140 11.85 -1.36 -22.68
CA ASN A 140 11.07 -1.77 -23.84
C ASN A 140 11.26 -0.79 -25.00
N ALA A 141 10.60 -1.04 -26.13
CA ALA A 141 10.73 -0.19 -27.32
C ALA A 141 10.34 1.29 -27.07
N ALA A 142 9.35 1.54 -26.19
CA ALA A 142 8.95 2.92 -25.87
C ALA A 142 10.02 3.64 -25.03
N ASP A 143 10.72 2.92 -24.16
CA ASP A 143 11.82 3.49 -23.37
C ASP A 143 12.99 3.87 -24.28
N HIS A 144 13.32 3.04 -25.29
CA HIS A 144 14.34 3.36 -26.29
C HIS A 144 13.99 4.58 -27.11
N ILE A 145 12.74 4.69 -27.60
CA ILE A 145 12.26 5.88 -28.32
C ILE A 145 12.36 7.13 -27.45
N LEU A 146 11.94 7.06 -26.17
CA LEU A 146 12.05 8.19 -25.25
C LEU A 146 13.51 8.62 -25.05
N LYS A 147 14.43 7.66 -24.98
CA LYS A 147 15.86 7.92 -24.86
C LYS A 147 16.43 8.62 -26.11
N GLU A 148 16.04 8.18 -27.29
CA GLU A 148 16.40 8.81 -28.55
C GLU A 148 15.91 10.26 -28.62
N VAL A 149 14.63 10.50 -28.30
CA VAL A 149 14.07 11.86 -28.25
C VAL A 149 14.82 12.73 -27.23
N ALA A 150 15.15 12.19 -26.06
CA ALA A 150 15.93 12.92 -25.06
C ALA A 150 17.32 13.30 -25.59
N GLN A 151 17.97 12.42 -26.35
CA GLN A 151 19.26 12.69 -26.99
C GLN A 151 19.15 13.79 -28.06
N GLU A 152 18.14 13.74 -28.92
CA GLU A 152 17.87 14.76 -29.95
C GLU A 152 17.63 16.14 -29.35
N LEU A 153 16.96 16.20 -28.19
CA LEU A 153 16.72 17.44 -27.44
C LEU A 153 17.92 17.90 -26.61
N GLY A 154 19.08 17.24 -26.70
CA GLY A 154 20.26 17.53 -25.87
C GLY A 154 20.08 17.23 -24.38
N LYS A 155 19.10 16.39 -24.03
CA LYS A 155 18.75 15.99 -22.66
C LYS A 155 19.07 14.52 -22.35
N GLY A 156 19.88 13.86 -23.18
CA GLY A 156 20.22 12.45 -23.04
C GLY A 156 20.80 12.08 -21.66
N SER A 157 21.56 13.01 -21.04
CA SER A 157 22.14 12.80 -19.70
C SER A 157 21.10 12.81 -18.57
N SER A 158 19.90 13.32 -18.82
CA SER A 158 18.80 13.31 -17.82
C SER A 158 17.86 12.12 -17.98
N TYR A 159 18.06 11.29 -19.01
CA TYR A 159 17.34 10.02 -19.13
C TYR A 159 17.89 8.99 -18.13
N ASP A 160 17.02 8.42 -17.34
CA ASP A 160 17.35 7.29 -16.48
C ASP A 160 16.10 6.43 -16.24
N THR A 161 16.31 5.15 -15.91
CA THR A 161 15.24 4.28 -15.48
C THR A 161 14.87 4.54 -14.01
N VAL A 162 13.60 4.37 -13.67
CA VAL A 162 13.10 4.67 -12.32
C VAL A 162 13.34 3.52 -11.34
N ASN A 163 13.41 3.86 -10.06
CA ASN A 163 13.38 2.89 -8.99
C ASN A 163 11.97 2.34 -8.78
N THR A 164 11.82 1.03 -8.67
CA THR A 164 10.53 0.35 -8.57
C THR A 164 10.50 -0.71 -7.48
N GLY A 165 9.32 -0.93 -6.90
CA GLY A 165 9.07 -1.97 -5.91
C GLY A 165 8.67 -3.30 -6.54
N ILE A 166 9.57 -3.89 -7.34
CA ILE A 166 9.35 -5.16 -8.07
C ILE A 166 10.55 -6.08 -7.83
N LEU A 167 10.28 -7.36 -7.67
CA LEU A 167 11.32 -8.39 -7.70
C LEU A 167 11.70 -8.71 -9.13
N PHE A 168 12.80 -8.13 -9.60
CA PHE A 168 13.32 -8.41 -10.94
C PHE A 168 13.90 -9.82 -11.06
N PRO A 169 13.83 -10.43 -12.26
CA PRO A 169 14.47 -11.71 -12.53
C PRO A 169 15.98 -11.60 -12.41
N GLN A 170 16.62 -12.67 -12.00
CA GLN A 170 18.07 -12.82 -12.07
C GLN A 170 18.45 -13.45 -13.40
N LYS A 171 19.62 -13.12 -13.90
CA LYS A 171 20.18 -13.79 -15.07
C LYS A 171 20.78 -15.13 -14.65
N ASP A 172 20.55 -16.14 -15.44
CA ASP A 172 21.24 -17.41 -15.35
C ASP A 172 22.74 -17.19 -15.60
N THR A 173 23.57 -17.67 -14.73
CA THR A 173 25.02 -17.44 -14.79
C THR A 173 25.70 -18.15 -15.95
N THR A 174 25.08 -19.21 -16.49
CA THR A 174 25.62 -20.02 -17.59
C THR A 174 25.12 -19.53 -18.95
N THR A 175 23.82 -19.24 -19.04
CA THR A 175 23.19 -18.88 -20.33
C THR A 175 23.03 -17.38 -20.50
N GLY A 176 23.13 -16.57 -19.45
CA GLY A 176 22.86 -15.14 -19.44
C GLY A 176 21.38 -14.77 -19.60
N GLN A 177 20.48 -15.76 -19.71
CA GLN A 177 19.04 -15.54 -19.86
C GLN A 177 18.39 -15.16 -18.53
N GLU A 178 17.37 -14.32 -18.58
CA GLU A 178 16.59 -13.93 -17.39
C GLU A 178 15.65 -15.07 -16.95
N LYS A 179 15.65 -15.36 -15.65
CA LYS A 179 14.79 -16.36 -15.03
C LYS A 179 13.43 -15.73 -14.67
N LEU A 180 12.58 -15.59 -15.68
CA LEU A 180 11.26 -14.99 -15.52
C LEU A 180 10.32 -15.88 -14.72
N GLY A 181 9.55 -15.31 -13.78
CA GLY A 181 8.57 -16.03 -12.99
C GLY A 181 9.16 -17.10 -12.05
N GLU A 182 10.47 -17.05 -11.75
CA GLU A 182 11.15 -18.00 -10.89
C GLU A 182 10.71 -17.84 -9.43
N ASP A 183 10.41 -18.95 -8.77
CA ASP A 183 10.12 -18.98 -7.34
C ASP A 183 11.38 -18.63 -6.53
N ARG A 184 11.20 -17.73 -5.56
CA ARG A 184 12.27 -17.25 -4.68
C ARG A 184 11.79 -17.31 -3.23
N ASN A 185 12.52 -18.02 -2.39
CA ASN A 185 12.36 -17.84 -0.96
C ASN A 185 12.75 -16.42 -0.62
N ASP A 186 12.19 -15.86 0.46
CA ASP A 186 12.35 -14.44 0.83
C ASP A 186 13.62 -13.76 0.29
N PRO A 187 13.51 -12.84 -0.69
CA PRO A 187 14.67 -12.17 -1.28
C PRO A 187 15.09 -10.89 -0.54
N TYR A 188 14.37 -10.48 0.52
CA TYR A 188 14.51 -9.16 1.11
C TYR A 188 14.80 -9.13 2.61
N PHE A 189 14.42 -10.17 3.38
CA PHE A 189 14.39 -10.15 4.84
C PHE A 189 15.13 -11.34 5.49
N ASN A 190 16.15 -11.85 4.82
CA ASN A 190 17.04 -12.91 5.30
C ASN A 190 16.30 -14.20 5.71
N GLY A 191 15.21 -14.53 5.05
CA GLY A 191 14.41 -15.73 5.31
C GLY A 191 13.18 -15.48 6.19
N ASP A 192 13.01 -14.28 6.75
CA ASP A 192 11.86 -13.94 7.59
C ASP A 192 10.64 -13.46 6.80
N GLY A 193 10.83 -13.08 5.56
CA GLY A 193 9.78 -12.59 4.68
C GLY A 193 9.05 -13.71 3.93
N PRO A 194 7.97 -13.35 3.17
CA PRO A 194 7.20 -14.32 2.40
C PRO A 194 7.95 -14.77 1.13
N ALA A 195 7.65 -16.00 0.68
CA ALA A 195 8.09 -16.46 -0.63
C ALA A 195 7.53 -15.57 -1.75
N ARG A 196 8.31 -15.39 -2.81
CA ARG A 196 8.03 -14.49 -3.91
C ARG A 196 8.25 -15.17 -5.27
N LYS A 197 7.87 -14.49 -6.34
CA LYS A 197 8.30 -14.85 -7.71
C LYS A 197 8.94 -13.67 -8.40
N SER A 198 9.90 -13.91 -9.28
CA SER A 198 10.47 -12.85 -10.10
C SER A 198 9.45 -12.35 -11.12
N CYS A 199 9.61 -11.10 -11.59
CA CYS A 199 8.75 -10.50 -12.59
C CYS A 199 8.88 -11.24 -13.93
N ASP A 200 7.77 -11.38 -14.67
CA ASP A 200 7.70 -11.90 -16.02
C ASP A 200 7.42 -10.79 -17.07
N TYR A 201 7.48 -9.52 -16.64
CA TYR A 201 7.24 -8.33 -17.46
C TYR A 201 5.84 -8.26 -18.11
N CYS A 202 4.82 -8.86 -17.51
CA CYS A 202 3.46 -8.90 -18.05
C CYS A 202 2.74 -7.53 -18.14
N GLY A 203 3.30 -6.47 -17.58
CA GLY A 203 2.71 -5.11 -17.63
C GLY A 203 1.47 -4.88 -16.78
N ALA A 204 1.03 -5.86 -15.98
CA ALA A 204 -0.25 -5.83 -15.24
C ALA A 204 -0.21 -5.04 -13.92
N CYS A 205 0.85 -4.29 -13.62
CA CYS A 205 1.07 -3.68 -12.30
C CYS A 205 -0.08 -2.80 -11.81
N LEU A 206 -0.77 -2.07 -12.70
CA LEU A 206 -1.88 -1.20 -12.34
C LEU A 206 -3.17 -1.94 -11.99
N ILE A 207 -3.33 -3.19 -12.43
CA ILE A 207 -4.52 -4.01 -12.14
C ILE A 207 -4.25 -5.12 -11.12
N GLY A 208 -3.14 -5.00 -10.38
CA GLY A 208 -2.64 -6.00 -9.44
C GLY A 208 -1.59 -6.91 -10.07
N CYS A 209 -0.87 -7.65 -9.27
CA CYS A 209 0.18 -8.55 -9.74
C CYS A 209 -0.20 -10.01 -9.49
N PRO A 210 -0.58 -10.77 -10.53
CA PRO A 210 -0.94 -12.18 -10.38
C PRO A 210 0.28 -13.09 -10.15
N ASN A 211 1.49 -12.56 -10.36
CA ASN A 211 2.74 -13.31 -10.37
C ASN A 211 3.56 -13.16 -9.09
N ASN A 212 3.00 -12.58 -8.03
CA ASN A 212 3.71 -12.40 -6.74
C ASN A 212 5.05 -11.64 -6.84
N ALA A 213 5.27 -10.85 -7.90
CA ALA A 213 6.51 -10.10 -8.13
C ALA A 213 6.46 -8.67 -7.56
N LYS A 214 5.26 -8.07 -7.51
CA LYS A 214 5.04 -6.70 -7.01
C LYS A 214 5.16 -6.65 -5.49
N ASN A 215 5.92 -5.69 -4.96
CA ASN A 215 6.14 -5.49 -3.54
C ASN A 215 5.00 -4.68 -2.90
N THR A 216 3.81 -5.27 -2.84
CA THR A 216 2.65 -4.69 -2.15
C THR A 216 2.85 -4.77 -0.63
N LEU A 217 2.11 -3.96 0.13
CA LEU A 217 2.26 -3.88 1.59
C LEU A 217 1.93 -5.17 2.33
N VAL A 218 1.16 -6.07 1.72
CA VAL A 218 0.90 -7.42 2.27
C VAL A 218 2.11 -8.36 2.18
N LYS A 219 3.17 -7.95 1.50
CA LYS A 219 4.42 -8.71 1.34
C LYS A 219 5.55 -8.19 2.25
N ASN A 220 5.31 -7.10 2.98
CA ASN A 220 6.30 -6.45 3.85
C ASN A 220 5.65 -5.90 5.14
N TYR A 221 5.29 -4.62 5.22
CA TYR A 221 4.79 -4.02 6.46
C TYR A 221 3.64 -4.78 7.11
N LEU A 222 2.59 -5.14 6.35
CA LEU A 222 1.45 -5.88 6.90
C LEU A 222 1.84 -7.33 7.22
N TYR A 223 2.69 -7.95 6.42
CA TYR A 223 3.18 -9.30 6.69
C TYR A 223 3.83 -9.38 8.09
N PHE A 224 4.76 -8.49 8.39
CA PHE A 224 5.41 -8.46 9.69
C PHE A 224 4.48 -8.00 10.82
N ALA A 225 3.60 -7.04 10.55
CA ALA A 225 2.61 -6.62 11.52
C ALA A 225 1.70 -7.79 11.95
N GLU A 226 1.21 -8.59 11.00
CA GLU A 226 0.38 -9.77 11.30
C GLU A 226 1.17 -10.85 12.04
N ARG A 227 2.44 -11.07 11.73
CA ARG A 227 3.34 -11.96 12.51
C ARG A 227 3.53 -11.47 13.95
N ASN A 228 3.49 -10.17 14.18
CA ASN A 228 3.52 -9.57 15.52
C ASN A 228 2.15 -9.56 16.22
N GLY A 229 1.11 -10.22 15.64
CA GLY A 229 -0.21 -10.35 16.26
C GLY A 229 -1.20 -9.25 15.91
N VAL A 230 -0.89 -8.34 14.95
CA VAL A 230 -1.87 -7.38 14.44
C VAL A 230 -3.01 -8.12 13.75
N GLN A 231 -4.24 -7.75 14.09
CA GLN A 231 -5.42 -8.22 13.37
C GLN A 231 -5.72 -7.29 12.20
N VAL A 232 -5.84 -7.84 11.00
CA VAL A 232 -6.30 -7.10 9.82
C VAL A 232 -7.68 -7.63 9.42
N ARG A 233 -8.72 -6.78 9.52
CA ARG A 233 -10.09 -7.12 9.14
C ARG A 233 -10.45 -6.48 7.79
N PRO A 234 -10.47 -7.25 6.71
CA PRO A 234 -10.96 -6.79 5.42
C PRO A 234 -12.48 -6.61 5.45
N GLU A 235 -13.03 -5.98 4.41
CA GLU A 235 -14.46 -5.76 4.21
C GLU A 235 -15.17 -5.08 5.40
N SER A 236 -14.41 -4.32 6.17
CA SER A 236 -14.81 -3.65 7.42
C SER A 236 -14.78 -2.15 7.23
N LYS A 237 -15.93 -1.58 6.84
CA LYS A 237 -16.06 -0.14 6.59
C LYS A 237 -16.41 0.61 7.88
N VAL A 238 -15.51 1.46 8.35
CA VAL A 238 -15.83 2.39 9.44
C VAL A 238 -16.85 3.42 8.95
N THR A 239 -17.92 3.58 9.72
CA THR A 239 -19.02 4.50 9.39
C THR A 239 -19.16 5.63 10.40
N ARG A 240 -18.69 5.42 11.62
CA ARG A 240 -18.74 6.43 12.68
C ARG A 240 -17.59 6.24 13.66
N ILE A 241 -17.08 7.35 14.17
CA ILE A 241 -16.09 7.44 15.23
C ILE A 241 -16.68 8.37 16.29
N THR A 242 -16.75 7.90 17.51
CA THR A 242 -17.29 8.67 18.65
C THR A 242 -16.25 8.68 19.77
N PRO A 243 -15.70 9.85 20.14
CA PRO A 243 -14.87 9.96 21.33
C PRO A 243 -15.67 9.58 22.57
N LEU A 244 -15.05 8.88 23.51
CA LEU A 244 -15.66 8.49 24.77
C LEU A 244 -15.52 9.60 25.84
N GLY A 245 -16.24 9.45 26.92
CA GLY A 245 -16.13 10.30 28.10
C GLY A 245 -16.28 11.79 27.81
N LYS A 246 -15.21 12.55 28.02
CA LYS A 246 -15.19 14.03 27.83
C LYS A 246 -15.31 14.48 26.36
N GLY A 247 -15.28 13.56 25.39
CA GLY A 247 -15.40 13.87 23.97
C GLY A 247 -14.15 14.46 23.32
N ASN A 248 -13.03 14.56 24.03
CA ASN A 248 -11.74 15.08 23.54
C ASN A 248 -10.77 13.99 23.06
N GLY A 249 -11.17 12.71 23.20
CA GLY A 249 -10.36 11.54 22.80
C GLY A 249 -9.41 11.02 23.89
N GLU A 250 -9.26 11.68 25.03
CA GLU A 250 -8.43 11.21 26.16
C GLU A 250 -8.95 9.90 26.76
N ASP A 251 -10.28 9.73 26.77
CA ASP A 251 -10.96 8.57 27.30
C ASP A 251 -11.14 7.44 26.25
N GLY A 252 -10.53 7.58 25.06
CA GLY A 252 -10.59 6.62 23.95
C GLY A 252 -11.77 6.86 23.02
N TYR A 253 -12.05 5.85 22.15
CA TYR A 253 -13.01 5.95 21.07
C TYR A 253 -13.90 4.71 20.97
N GLU A 254 -15.14 4.92 20.58
CA GLU A 254 -16.02 3.89 20.05
C GLU A 254 -16.14 4.03 18.54
N ILE A 255 -15.91 2.94 17.84
CA ILE A 255 -15.86 2.88 16.37
C ILE A 255 -16.99 2.00 15.89
N THR A 256 -17.89 2.54 15.07
CA THR A 256 -18.94 1.77 14.40
C THR A 256 -18.43 1.26 13.06
N VAL A 257 -18.49 -0.04 12.87
CA VAL A 257 -18.02 -0.75 11.70
C VAL A 257 -19.19 -1.42 11.00
N LYS A 258 -19.29 -1.24 9.69
CA LYS A 258 -20.19 -2.00 8.83
C LYS A 258 -19.42 -3.13 8.16
N ASP A 259 -19.81 -4.36 8.47
CA ASP A 259 -19.29 -5.55 7.80
C ASP A 259 -19.88 -5.64 6.39
N LEU A 260 -19.00 -5.63 5.39
CA LEU A 260 -19.36 -5.71 3.98
C LEU A 260 -19.20 -7.14 3.42
N SER A 261 -18.81 -8.13 4.21
CA SER A 261 -18.60 -9.51 3.75
C SER A 261 -19.86 -10.14 3.21
N ASN A 262 -21.02 -9.79 3.75
CA ASN A 262 -22.31 -10.21 3.26
C ASN A 262 -23.04 -9.04 2.56
N PHE A 263 -23.30 -9.20 1.25
CA PHE A 263 -23.97 -8.15 0.46
C PHE A 263 -25.46 -7.99 0.86
N PHE A 264 -26.15 -9.09 1.14
CA PHE A 264 -27.62 -9.08 1.40
C PHE A 264 -27.95 -8.70 2.84
N LEU A 265 -27.08 -8.99 3.79
CA LEU A 265 -27.31 -8.78 5.22
C LEU A 265 -26.08 -8.15 5.87
N PRO A 266 -25.75 -6.89 5.53
CA PRO A 266 -24.62 -6.22 6.16
C PRO A 266 -24.91 -6.02 7.65
N ARG A 267 -23.99 -6.45 8.51
CA ARG A 267 -24.08 -6.27 9.95
C ARG A 267 -23.25 -5.05 10.38
N SER A 268 -23.69 -4.38 11.41
CA SER A 268 -22.88 -3.34 12.07
C SER A 268 -22.54 -3.80 13.49
N TYR A 269 -21.32 -3.47 13.92
CA TYR A 269 -20.85 -3.71 15.28
C TYR A 269 -19.98 -2.55 15.74
N THR A 270 -19.72 -2.48 17.03
CA THR A 270 -18.87 -1.45 17.62
C THR A 270 -17.60 -2.05 18.21
N ILE A 271 -16.55 -1.26 18.24
CA ILE A 271 -15.26 -1.59 18.83
C ILE A 271 -14.84 -0.42 19.70
N LYS A 272 -14.34 -0.70 20.91
CA LYS A 272 -13.75 0.30 21.78
C LYS A 272 -12.23 0.22 21.71
N THR A 273 -11.59 1.37 21.57
CA THR A 273 -10.12 1.46 21.49
C THR A 273 -9.60 2.64 22.30
N ARG A 274 -8.40 2.49 22.84
CA ARG A 274 -7.71 3.56 23.56
C ARG A 274 -7.23 4.65 22.62
N GLY A 275 -6.66 4.28 21.48
CA GLY A 275 -6.14 5.20 20.49
C GLY A 275 -6.60 4.87 19.06
N LEU A 276 -6.50 5.86 18.19
CA LEU A 276 -6.99 5.78 16.81
C LEU A 276 -6.01 6.40 15.81
N VAL A 277 -5.76 5.70 14.71
CA VAL A 277 -5.01 6.20 13.55
C VAL A 277 -5.94 6.28 12.35
N LEU A 278 -6.10 7.47 11.77
CA LEU A 278 -6.83 7.68 10.52
C LEU A 278 -5.84 7.63 9.36
N SER A 279 -5.97 6.62 8.50
CA SER A 279 -5.06 6.37 7.37
C SER A 279 -5.79 5.87 6.12
N ALA A 280 -7.07 6.27 5.96
CA ALA A 280 -7.94 5.89 4.83
C ALA A 280 -8.02 7.01 3.78
#